data_a8bfb31bf01a53e65b639aa008774481
#
_entry.id   a8bfb31bf01a53e65b639aa008774481
#
_cell.length_a   1.000
_cell.length_b   1.000
_cell.length_c   1.000
_cell.angle_alpha   90.00
_cell.angle_beta   90.00
_cell.angle_gamma   90.00
#
_symmetry.space_group_name_H-M   'P 1'
#
loop_
_entity.id
_entity.type
_entity.pdbx_description
1 polymer ?
#
loop_
_entity_poly.entity_id
_entity_poly.type
_entity_poly.pdbx_seq_one_letter_code
_entity_poly.pdbx_strand_id
1 'polypeptide(L)' 'MKIEVDTTIYTPFEAIMRGDTFVFRGKLYMRVFLDNESGYNSVRLENGFLDYISPEEFVFPVKCKIVSE' A
#
# COMPACT_ATOMS: atom_id res chain seq x y z
N MET A 1 -16.06 19.74 1.36
CA MET A 1 -14.83 19.38 0.65
C MET A 1 -15.14 18.25 -0.32
N LYS A 2 -14.82 18.49 -1.56
CA LYS A 2 -15.08 17.48 -2.57
C LYS A 2 -13.81 16.65 -2.77
N ILE A 3 -13.91 15.38 -2.45
CA ILE A 3 -12.80 14.47 -2.72
C ILE A 3 -13.05 13.88 -4.09
N GLU A 4 -12.25 14.30 -5.04
CA GLU A 4 -12.31 13.70 -6.36
C GLU A 4 -11.50 12.41 -6.32
N VAL A 5 -12.18 11.29 -6.38
CA VAL A 5 -11.52 10.02 -6.55
C VAL A 5 -11.36 9.82 -8.05
N ASP A 6 -10.16 10.04 -8.50
CA ASP A 6 -9.83 9.76 -9.89
C ASP A 6 -9.54 8.28 -10.00
N THR A 7 -10.46 7.55 -10.61
CA THR A 7 -10.34 6.10 -10.77
C THR A 7 -9.14 5.71 -11.61
N THR A 8 -8.55 6.65 -12.34
CA THR A 8 -7.34 6.38 -13.11
C THR A 8 -6.11 6.22 -12.24
N ILE A 9 -6.21 6.53 -10.93
CA ILE A 9 -5.10 6.42 -10.01
C ILE A 9 -4.91 5.00 -9.48
N TYR A 10 -5.87 4.12 -9.69
CA TYR A 10 -5.69 2.72 -9.29
C TYR A 10 -4.55 2.10 -10.08
N THR A 11 -3.69 1.41 -9.38
CA THR A 11 -2.43 0.90 -9.93
C THR A 11 -2.26 -0.55 -9.47
N PRO A 12 -1.73 -1.43 -10.33
CA PRO A 12 -1.40 -2.78 -9.88
C PRO A 12 -0.36 -2.72 -8.76
N PHE A 13 -0.51 -3.60 -7.80
CA PHE A 13 0.42 -3.61 -6.65
C PHE A 13 1.87 -3.73 -7.11
N GLU A 14 2.14 -4.46 -8.19
CA GLU A 14 3.50 -4.63 -8.70
C GLU A 14 4.19 -3.32 -9.08
N ALA A 15 3.40 -2.27 -9.36
CA ALA A 15 3.94 -0.96 -9.69
C ALA A 15 4.25 -0.11 -8.45
N ILE A 16 3.84 -0.55 -7.26
CA ILE A 16 4.14 0.15 -6.02
C ILE A 16 5.58 -0.15 -5.63
N MET A 17 6.34 0.89 -5.33
CA MET A 17 7.73 0.74 -4.92
C MET A 17 7.82 0.46 -3.43
N ARG A 18 8.90 -0.21 -3.03
CA ARG A 18 9.13 -0.48 -1.61
C ARG A 18 9.24 0.82 -0.83
N GLY A 19 8.59 0.87 0.31
CA GLY A 19 8.51 2.07 1.13
C GLY A 19 7.35 2.98 0.79
N ASP A 20 6.70 2.76 -0.34
CA ASP A 20 5.53 3.55 -0.72
C ASP A 20 4.29 3.03 0.00
N THR A 21 3.38 3.95 0.27
CA THR A 21 2.13 3.66 0.95
C THR A 21 0.97 3.61 -0.04
N PHE A 22 -0.01 2.80 0.28
CA PHE A 22 -1.19 2.64 -0.57
C PHE A 22 -2.37 2.18 0.27
N VAL A 23 -3.58 2.35 -0.27
CA VAL A 23 -4.80 1.85 0.35
C VAL A 23 -5.25 0.61 -0.42
N PHE A 24 -5.54 -0.45 0.31
CA PHE A 24 -6.07 -1.69 -0.23
C PHE A 24 -7.18 -2.17 0.67
N ARG A 25 -8.37 -2.37 0.08
CA ARG A 25 -9.58 -2.79 0.81
C ARG A 25 -9.89 -1.91 2.02
N GLY A 26 -9.70 -0.59 1.85
CA GLY A 26 -9.99 0.37 2.90
C GLY A 26 -8.96 0.45 4.02
N LYS A 27 -7.83 -0.22 3.87
CA LYS A 27 -6.76 -0.23 4.87
C LYS A 27 -5.50 0.38 4.29
N LEU A 28 -4.76 1.08 5.13
CA LEU A 28 -3.49 1.71 4.72
C LEU A 28 -2.35 0.74 4.93
N TYR A 29 -1.57 0.54 3.87
CA TYR A 29 -0.43 -0.38 3.86
C TYR A 29 0.82 0.33 3.38
N MET A 30 1.96 -0.27 3.69
CA MET A 30 3.24 0.10 3.11
C MET A 30 3.83 -1.14 2.44
N ARG A 31 4.37 -0.97 1.24
CA ARG A 31 5.08 -2.06 0.60
C ARG A 31 6.44 -2.25 1.23
N VAL A 32 6.75 -3.49 1.57
CA VAL A 32 8.03 -3.87 2.16
C VAL A 32 8.70 -4.91 1.26
N PHE A 33 9.92 -5.31 1.63
CA PHE A 33 10.59 -6.39 0.93
C PHE A 33 9.78 -7.68 1.01
N LEU A 34 9.72 -8.39 -0.10
CA LEU A 34 9.15 -9.72 -0.09
C LEU A 34 10.02 -10.62 0.78
N ASP A 35 9.41 -11.16 1.80
CA ASP A 35 10.07 -12.16 2.63
C ASP A 35 9.90 -13.53 1.97
N ASN A 36 10.98 -14.09 1.47
CA ASN A 36 10.93 -15.37 0.77
C ASN A 36 10.49 -16.52 1.66
N GLU A 37 10.67 -16.40 2.97
CA GLU A 37 10.25 -17.45 3.90
C GLU A 37 8.77 -17.36 4.21
N SER A 38 8.29 -16.16 4.52
CA SER A 38 6.89 -15.96 4.91
C SER A 38 6.00 -15.59 3.74
N GLY A 39 6.57 -15.04 2.67
CA GLY A 39 5.80 -14.57 1.52
C GLY A 39 5.12 -13.25 1.71
N TYR A 40 5.33 -12.57 2.83
CA TYR A 40 4.70 -11.27 3.07
C TYR A 40 5.41 -10.16 2.31
N ASN A 41 4.65 -9.23 1.78
CA ASN A 41 5.20 -8.11 1.00
C ASN A 41 4.62 -6.76 1.41
N SER A 42 3.76 -6.73 2.40
CA SER A 42 3.10 -5.50 2.83
C SER A 42 2.91 -5.51 4.33
N VAL A 43 2.86 -4.33 4.92
CA VAL A 43 2.57 -4.17 6.33
C VAL A 43 1.40 -3.21 6.49
N ARG A 44 0.41 -3.62 7.28
CA ARG A 44 -0.73 -2.77 7.59
C ARG A 44 -0.32 -1.77 8.65
N LEU A 45 -0.42 -0.48 8.33
CA LEU A 45 0.13 0.55 9.19
C LEU A 45 -0.63 0.73 10.49
N GLU A 46 -1.92 0.41 10.52
CA GLU A 46 -2.72 0.61 11.73
C GLU A 46 -2.34 -0.35 12.87
N ASN A 47 -1.79 -1.51 12.55
CA ASN A 47 -1.50 -2.53 13.56
C ASN A 47 -0.17 -3.25 13.35
N GLY A 48 0.55 -2.95 12.29
CA GLY A 48 1.84 -3.60 12.01
C GLY A 48 1.74 -5.02 11.50
N PHE A 49 0.55 -5.50 11.19
CA PHE A 49 0.40 -6.86 10.67
C PHE A 49 0.96 -6.98 9.26
N LEU A 50 1.69 -8.06 9.04
CA LEU A 50 2.21 -8.38 7.72
C LEU A 50 1.14 -9.06 6.89
N ASP A 51 1.18 -8.80 5.60
CA ASP A 51 0.19 -9.34 4.68
C ASP A 51 0.82 -9.61 3.32
N TYR A 52 0.15 -10.42 2.53
CA TYR A 52 0.54 -10.67 1.15
C TYR A 52 -0.51 -10.11 0.22
N ILE A 53 -0.07 -9.30 -0.73
CA ILE A 53 -0.95 -8.74 -1.76
C ILE A 53 -0.43 -9.23 -3.11
N SER A 54 -1.32 -9.81 -3.89
CA SER A 54 -0.98 -10.30 -5.22
C SER A 54 -0.52 -9.14 -6.10
N PRO A 55 0.54 -9.32 -6.92
CA PRO A 55 0.99 -8.26 -7.83
C PRO A 55 -0.09 -7.78 -8.79
N GLU A 56 -1.08 -8.61 -9.06
CA GLU A 56 -2.16 -8.29 -9.99
C GLU A 56 -3.29 -7.47 -9.34
N GLU A 57 -3.31 -7.39 -8.02
CA GLU A 57 -4.33 -6.62 -7.32
C GLU A 57 -4.15 -5.13 -7.55
N PHE A 58 -5.26 -4.43 -7.75
CA PHE A 58 -5.22 -2.98 -7.89
C PHE A 58 -5.29 -2.33 -6.53
N VAL A 59 -4.44 -1.35 -6.30
CA VAL A 59 -4.37 -0.60 -5.06
C VAL A 59 -4.42 0.89 -5.37
N PHE A 60 -4.71 1.67 -4.35
CA PHE A 60 -4.82 3.12 -4.47
C PHE A 60 -3.58 3.76 -3.84
N PRO A 61 -2.60 4.24 -4.65
CA PRO A 61 -1.40 4.85 -4.08
C PRO A 61 -1.74 6.12 -3.33
N VAL A 62 -1.16 6.28 -2.14
CA VAL A 62 -1.31 7.51 -1.37
C VAL A 62 0.05 7.93 -0.89
N LYS A 63 0.26 9.25 -0.80
CA LYS A 63 1.49 9.77 -0.24
C LYS A 63 1.26 10.12 1.21
N CYS A 64 1.92 9.37 2.08
CA CYS A 64 1.92 9.72 3.50
C CYS A 64 3.19 10.48 3.81
N LYS A 65 3.02 11.68 4.34
CA LYS A 65 4.14 12.44 4.87
C LYS A 65 4.19 12.24 6.36
N ILE A 66 5.34 11.79 6.83
CA ILE A 66 5.62 11.86 8.25
C ILE A 66 6.09 13.27 8.52
N VAL A 67 5.26 14.02 9.21
CA VAL A 67 5.63 15.38 9.60
C VAL A 67 6.23 15.28 10.98
N SER A 68 7.55 15.48 11.06
CA SER A 68 8.17 15.58 12.37
C SER A 68 8.13 17.04 12.81
N GLU A 69 7.61 17.22 13.97
CA GLU A 69 7.58 18.54 14.59
C GLU A 69 8.74 18.71 15.56
#